data_a3e2635d0abbd68a8b66efc0bdbb0b58
#
_entry.id   a3e2635d0abbd68a8b66efc0bdbb0b58
#
_cell.length_a   1.000
_cell.length_b   1.000
_cell.length_c   1.000
_cell.angle_alpha   90.00
_cell.angle_beta   90.00
_cell.angle_gamma   90.00
#
_symmetry.space_group_name_H-M   'P 1'
#
loop_
_entity.id
_entity.type
_entity.pdbx_description
1 polymer ?
#
loop_
_entity_poly.entity_id
_entity_poly.type
_entity_poly.pdbx_seq_one_letter_code
_entity_poly.pdbx_strand_id
1 'polypeptide(L)'
;MATRRTTTQKPPADRSKLKNVALFQEDEQTTPLTVPVEKIVLPPSQPRRYFDPQAMQALVESVKRDGILQPLLVRRVQDNYEVVAGERRYRAAKEVGLTEVPITIREMSDEQAVQYALVENLQREDLNPVEATEGILQLLSLQLGCDTASVTALLYRMENEAKGKITRNVSGNSEAETVEKTFANLARMNWQSFVRTRLPLLKLPDDILEALRAGRIEYTKAKEIAKLESQEDRSELLETAIELSMSLSQIKEEVKKKQPKAQTTTLQSRLETAYKQAKKAKVWENPQKQEKLKSLLAELEALVASSD
;
A
#
# COMPACT_ATOMS: atom_id res chain seq x y z
N MET A 1 9.16 11.30 -41.82
CA MET A 1 8.17 12.07 -41.05
C MET A 1 8.00 11.41 -39.69
N ALA A 2 8.56 12.01 -38.64
CA ALA A 2 8.56 11.45 -37.29
C ALA A 2 7.36 12.04 -36.51
N THR A 3 6.42 11.19 -36.14
CA THR A 3 5.23 11.57 -35.36
C THR A 3 5.65 11.85 -33.90
N ARG A 4 5.61 13.11 -33.50
CA ARG A 4 5.75 13.54 -32.10
C ARG A 4 4.63 12.94 -31.26
N ARG A 5 4.96 12.08 -30.31
CA ARG A 5 4.07 11.68 -29.21
C ARG A 5 3.92 12.88 -28.28
N THR A 6 2.75 13.49 -28.28
CA THR A 6 2.31 14.43 -27.27
C THR A 6 2.09 13.71 -25.95
N THR A 7 2.92 14.03 -24.96
CA THR A 7 2.69 13.66 -23.55
C THR A 7 1.44 14.41 -23.07
N THR A 8 0.33 13.72 -22.99
CA THR A 8 -0.89 14.21 -22.33
C THR A 8 -0.61 14.34 -20.83
N GLN A 9 -0.48 15.59 -20.37
CA GLN A 9 -0.51 15.89 -18.93
C GLN A 9 -1.87 15.43 -18.38
N LYS A 10 -1.82 14.52 -17.42
CA LYS A 10 -2.98 14.03 -16.69
C LYS A 10 -3.55 15.18 -15.84
N PRO A 11 -4.88 15.40 -15.80
CA PRO A 11 -5.45 16.47 -15.00
C PRO A 11 -5.15 16.26 -13.51
N PRO A 12 -5.04 17.36 -12.72
CA PRO A 12 -4.79 17.28 -11.28
C PRO A 12 -5.90 16.51 -10.56
N ALA A 13 -5.52 15.81 -9.48
CA ALA A 13 -6.44 15.00 -8.70
C ALA A 13 -7.72 15.77 -8.32
N ASP A 14 -8.85 15.15 -8.56
CA ASP A 14 -10.17 15.74 -8.29
C ASP A 14 -10.44 15.80 -6.77
N ARG A 15 -10.20 16.96 -6.17
CA ARG A 15 -10.44 17.24 -4.74
C ARG A 15 -11.93 17.29 -4.38
N SER A 16 -12.84 17.24 -5.35
CA SER A 16 -14.29 17.30 -5.10
C SER A 16 -14.80 16.11 -4.28
N LYS A 17 -14.08 14.98 -4.30
CA LYS A 17 -14.42 13.76 -3.56
C LYS A 17 -14.24 13.86 -2.04
N LEU A 18 -13.50 14.87 -1.56
CA LEU A 18 -13.28 15.10 -0.13
C LEU A 18 -14.39 15.89 0.56
N LYS A 19 -15.22 16.58 -0.17
CA LYS A 19 -16.32 17.38 0.41
C LYS A 19 -17.29 16.56 1.27
N ASN A 20 -17.27 15.22 1.14
CA ASN A 20 -18.11 14.32 1.90
C ASN A 20 -17.48 13.81 3.23
N VAL A 21 -16.21 14.12 3.50
CA VAL A 21 -15.59 13.82 4.79
C VAL A 21 -15.79 15.05 5.66
N ALA A 22 -16.46 14.92 6.80
CA ALA A 22 -16.77 16.02 7.70
C ALA A 22 -15.54 16.88 8.10
N LEU A 23 -14.35 16.27 8.10
CA LEU A 23 -13.05 16.92 8.31
C LEU A 23 -12.62 17.85 7.17
N PHE A 24 -13.23 17.76 5.98
CA PHE A 24 -12.86 18.53 4.78
C PHE A 24 -13.97 19.47 4.31
N GLN A 25 -15.03 19.68 5.10
CA GLN A 25 -15.96 20.75 4.83
C GLN A 25 -15.16 22.06 4.88
N GLU A 26 -15.01 22.69 3.72
CA GLU A 26 -14.42 24.02 3.60
C GLU A 26 -15.30 24.98 4.39
N ASP A 27 -14.77 25.53 5.48
CA ASP A 27 -15.31 26.77 6.02
C ASP A 27 -15.07 27.85 4.95
N GLU A 28 -16.13 28.26 4.29
CA GLU A 28 -16.13 29.07 3.06
C GLU A 28 -15.48 30.46 3.18
N GLN A 29 -14.84 30.85 4.30
CA GLN A 29 -14.31 32.21 4.48
C GLN A 29 -13.05 32.33 5.36
N THR A 30 -12.04 31.51 5.18
CA THR A 30 -10.75 31.88 5.78
C THR A 30 -9.89 32.59 4.74
N THR A 31 -9.87 33.93 4.79
CA THR A 31 -8.89 34.75 4.06
C THR A 31 -7.48 34.28 4.43
N PRO A 32 -6.61 34.01 3.46
CA PRO A 32 -5.23 33.66 3.75
C PRO A 32 -4.56 34.77 4.59
N LEU A 33 -3.98 34.40 5.69
CA LEU A 33 -3.18 35.29 6.55
C LEU A 33 -1.70 35.06 6.24
N THR A 34 -0.92 36.13 6.16
CA THR A 34 0.53 36.05 6.03
C THR A 34 1.18 36.14 7.41
N VAL A 35 2.07 35.20 7.72
CA VAL A 35 2.75 35.13 9.03
C VAL A 35 4.26 34.89 8.86
N PRO A 36 5.09 35.36 9.83
CA PRO A 36 6.51 35.08 9.82
C PRO A 36 6.81 33.58 9.81
N VAL A 37 7.78 33.14 8.98
CA VAL A 37 8.19 31.74 8.88
C VAL A 37 8.67 31.17 10.21
N GLU A 38 9.24 32.02 11.07
CA GLU A 38 9.72 31.66 12.41
C GLU A 38 8.62 31.20 13.36
N LYS A 39 7.37 31.64 13.14
CA LYS A 39 6.20 31.22 13.93
C LYS A 39 5.62 29.88 13.47
N ILE A 40 6.16 29.30 12.40
CA ILE A 40 5.69 28.02 11.88
C ILE A 40 6.55 26.88 12.40
N VAL A 41 5.89 25.88 12.98
CA VAL A 41 6.52 24.67 13.50
C VAL A 41 6.02 23.43 12.76
N LEU A 42 6.89 22.44 12.64
CA LEU A 42 6.50 21.13 12.10
C LEU A 42 6.06 20.22 13.27
N PRO A 43 5.04 19.37 13.08
CA PRO A 43 4.68 18.38 14.07
C PRO A 43 5.82 17.38 14.29
N PRO A 44 5.92 16.75 15.49
CA PRO A 44 6.99 15.83 15.85
C PRO A 44 6.98 14.54 15.02
N SER A 45 5.85 14.17 14.47
CA SER A 45 5.70 13.01 13.58
C SER A 45 5.04 13.41 12.27
N GLN A 46 5.73 13.12 11.16
CA GLN A 46 5.21 13.38 9.82
C GLN A 46 4.89 12.07 9.10
N PRO A 47 3.70 11.93 8.49
CA PRO A 47 3.33 10.76 7.71
C PRO A 47 4.22 10.55 6.48
N ARG A 48 4.78 11.63 5.94
CA ARG A 48 5.60 11.59 4.73
C ARG A 48 7.07 11.38 5.07
N ARG A 49 7.61 10.20 4.70
CA ARG A 49 9.02 9.81 4.97
C ARG A 49 9.98 10.12 3.83
N TYR A 50 9.49 10.20 2.60
CA TYR A 50 10.35 10.40 1.42
C TYR A 50 9.93 11.63 0.61
N PHE A 51 10.94 12.44 0.26
CA PHE A 51 10.80 13.57 -0.65
C PHE A 51 11.74 13.35 -1.83
N ASP A 52 11.19 13.25 -3.03
CA ASP A 52 11.99 13.22 -4.24
C ASP A 52 12.82 14.51 -4.37
N PRO A 53 14.18 14.43 -4.41
CA PRO A 53 15.04 15.61 -4.48
C PRO A 53 14.78 16.47 -5.72
N GLN A 54 14.53 15.88 -6.88
CA GLN A 54 14.29 16.63 -8.12
C GLN A 54 12.95 17.38 -8.05
N ALA A 55 11.89 16.72 -7.55
CA ALA A 55 10.60 17.36 -7.35
C ALA A 55 10.64 18.43 -6.23
N MET A 56 11.56 18.31 -5.27
CA MET A 56 11.75 19.34 -4.26
C MET A 56 12.47 20.55 -4.83
N GLN A 57 13.52 20.35 -5.61
CA GLN A 57 14.28 21.42 -6.26
C GLN A 57 13.41 22.23 -7.24
N ALA A 58 12.60 21.55 -8.06
CA ALA A 58 11.63 22.23 -8.94
C ALA A 58 10.61 23.08 -8.15
N LEU A 59 10.20 22.62 -6.96
CA LEU A 59 9.33 23.41 -6.09
C LEU A 59 10.05 24.63 -5.50
N VAL A 60 11.31 24.49 -5.09
CA VAL A 60 12.14 25.59 -4.58
C VAL A 60 12.28 26.68 -5.64
N GLU A 61 12.58 26.31 -6.89
CA GLU A 61 12.64 27.25 -8.03
C GLU A 61 11.31 27.97 -8.28
N SER A 62 10.19 27.24 -8.20
CA SER A 62 8.87 27.84 -8.32
C SER A 62 8.58 28.82 -7.19
N VAL A 63 8.85 28.43 -5.95
CA VAL A 63 8.64 29.30 -4.76
C VAL A 63 9.57 30.54 -4.81
N LYS A 64 10.77 30.40 -5.32
CA LYS A 64 11.69 31.54 -5.53
C LYS A 64 11.17 32.55 -6.53
N ARG A 65 10.51 32.08 -7.60
CA ARG A 65 9.99 32.94 -8.68
C ARG A 65 8.63 33.55 -8.35
N ASP A 66 7.70 32.74 -7.85
CA ASP A 66 6.29 33.06 -7.75
C ASP A 66 5.79 33.18 -6.29
N GLY A 67 6.66 32.90 -5.30
CA GLY A 67 6.23 32.75 -3.91
C GLY A 67 5.38 31.51 -3.67
N ILE A 68 4.73 31.46 -2.52
CA ILE A 68 3.79 30.38 -2.19
C ILE A 68 2.39 30.79 -2.67
N LEU A 69 1.97 30.22 -3.81
CA LEU A 69 0.66 30.49 -4.41
C LEU A 69 -0.49 29.84 -3.63
N GLN A 70 -0.26 28.69 -3.03
CA GLN A 70 -1.27 27.99 -2.24
C GLN A 70 -0.90 28.03 -0.76
N PRO A 71 -1.72 28.61 0.14
CA PRO A 71 -1.44 28.73 1.55
C PRO A 71 -1.12 27.39 2.22
N LEU A 72 -0.31 27.43 3.28
CA LEU A 72 -0.11 26.29 4.18
C LEU A 72 -1.37 26.12 5.04
N LEU A 73 -1.81 24.88 5.25
CA LEU A 73 -2.83 24.60 6.25
C LEU A 73 -2.14 24.40 7.61
N VAL A 74 -2.53 25.20 8.59
CA VAL A 74 -1.95 25.17 9.93
C VAL A 74 -3.03 25.13 11.00
N ARG A 75 -2.67 24.67 12.19
CA ARG A 75 -3.44 24.86 13.41
C ARG A 75 -2.69 25.72 14.39
N ARG A 76 -3.40 26.38 15.30
CA ARG A 76 -2.78 27.17 16.34
C ARG A 76 -2.32 26.27 17.47
N VAL A 77 -1.04 26.40 17.88
CA VAL A 77 -0.46 25.70 19.04
C VAL A 77 0.30 26.73 19.85
N GLN A 78 -0.30 27.16 20.98
CA GLN A 78 0.19 28.28 21.79
C GLN A 78 0.38 29.55 20.93
N ASP A 79 1.58 30.11 20.90
CA ASP A 79 1.91 31.32 20.13
C ASP A 79 2.41 31.00 18.68
N ASN A 80 2.43 29.74 18.30
CA ASN A 80 2.93 29.24 17.02
C ASN A 80 1.84 28.61 16.16
N TYR A 81 2.19 28.32 14.90
CA TYR A 81 1.34 27.65 13.91
C TYR A 81 1.97 26.33 13.52
N GLU A 82 1.33 25.21 13.85
CA GLU A 82 1.81 23.88 13.44
C GLU A 82 1.26 23.51 12.07
N VAL A 83 2.16 23.06 11.19
CA VAL A 83 1.81 22.65 9.83
C VAL A 83 1.03 21.34 9.84
N VAL A 84 -0.21 21.38 9.34
CA VAL A 84 -1.06 20.20 9.13
C VAL A 84 -0.92 19.68 7.70
N ALA A 85 -0.87 20.61 6.70
CA ALA A 85 -0.62 20.26 5.30
C ALA A 85 0.22 21.33 4.60
N GLY A 86 1.07 20.90 3.66
CA GLY A 86 1.93 21.80 2.90
C GLY A 86 3.38 21.85 3.35
N GLU A 87 3.89 20.84 4.06
CA GLU A 87 5.26 20.77 4.56
C GLU A 87 6.32 21.05 3.46
N ARG A 88 6.14 20.51 2.24
CA ARG A 88 7.07 20.78 1.12
C ARG A 88 7.18 22.27 0.81
N ARG A 89 6.05 22.98 0.82
CA ARG A 89 6.00 24.43 0.58
C ARG A 89 6.71 25.20 1.69
N TYR A 90 6.52 24.78 2.95
CA TYR A 90 7.23 25.33 4.09
C TYR A 90 8.75 25.12 3.99
N ARG A 91 9.20 23.91 3.65
CA ARG A 91 10.62 23.60 3.46
C ARG A 91 11.22 24.40 2.32
N ALA A 92 10.52 24.51 1.18
CA ALA A 92 10.95 25.33 0.07
C ALA A 92 11.05 26.82 0.45
N ALA A 93 10.07 27.35 1.21
CA ALA A 93 10.10 28.72 1.71
C ALA A 93 11.32 29.01 2.59
N LYS A 94 11.65 28.08 3.50
CA LYS A 94 12.87 28.18 4.33
C LYS A 94 14.15 28.16 3.51
N GLU A 95 14.21 27.28 2.51
CA GLU A 95 15.39 27.15 1.63
C GLU A 95 15.60 28.40 0.76
N VAL A 96 14.52 29.01 0.30
CA VAL A 96 14.56 30.28 -0.46
C VAL A 96 14.84 31.49 0.44
N GLY A 97 14.63 31.36 1.76
CA GLY A 97 14.82 32.45 2.72
C GLY A 97 13.63 33.43 2.76
N LEU A 98 12.41 32.97 2.51
CA LEU A 98 11.22 33.80 2.67
C LEU A 98 11.06 34.18 4.16
N THR A 99 10.75 35.44 4.42
CA THR A 99 10.48 35.96 5.79
C THR A 99 9.06 35.67 6.25
N GLU A 100 8.12 35.58 5.30
CA GLU A 100 6.71 35.38 5.56
C GLU A 100 6.11 34.37 4.60
N VAL A 101 5.05 33.67 5.04
CA VAL A 101 4.33 32.70 4.23
C VAL A 101 2.81 32.82 4.42
N PRO A 102 2.02 32.59 3.36
CA PRO A 102 0.56 32.58 3.48
C PRO A 102 0.11 31.29 4.18
N ILE A 103 -0.80 31.41 5.13
CA ILE A 103 -1.39 30.32 5.87
C ILE A 103 -2.92 30.37 5.86
N THR A 104 -3.54 29.23 6.03
CA THR A 104 -4.95 29.08 6.39
C THR A 104 -5.00 28.40 7.75
N ILE A 105 -5.62 29.06 8.72
CA ILE A 105 -5.72 28.51 10.10
C ILE A 105 -6.99 27.68 10.17
N ARG A 106 -6.88 26.49 10.75
CA ARG A 106 -8.03 25.65 11.09
C ARG A 106 -7.89 25.16 12.51
N GLU A 107 -8.91 25.40 13.34
CA GLU A 107 -8.96 24.87 14.69
C GLU A 107 -9.22 23.37 14.64
N MET A 108 -8.30 22.59 15.22
CA MET A 108 -8.41 21.14 15.31
C MET A 108 -7.57 20.57 16.46
N SER A 109 -8.04 19.45 17.01
CA SER A 109 -7.28 18.72 18.04
C SER A 109 -6.03 18.06 17.43
N ASP A 110 -5.14 17.55 18.30
CA ASP A 110 -3.95 16.80 17.89
C ASP A 110 -4.33 15.59 17.03
N GLU A 111 -5.35 14.83 17.45
CA GLU A 111 -5.84 13.67 16.71
C GLU A 111 -6.41 14.04 15.35
N GLN A 112 -7.20 15.12 15.27
CA GLN A 112 -7.77 15.60 14.02
C GLN A 112 -6.69 16.08 13.07
N ALA A 113 -5.62 16.74 13.55
CA ALA A 113 -4.50 17.18 12.74
C ALA A 113 -3.75 16.00 12.14
N VAL A 114 -3.47 14.96 12.93
CA VAL A 114 -2.83 13.73 12.46
C VAL A 114 -3.71 12.99 11.44
N GLN A 115 -5.01 12.86 11.70
CA GLN A 115 -5.96 12.25 10.75
C GLN A 115 -6.00 13.02 9.42
N TYR A 116 -6.05 14.35 9.49
CA TYR A 116 -6.05 15.19 8.30
C TYR A 116 -4.77 14.98 7.46
N ALA A 117 -3.60 15.05 8.11
CA ALA A 117 -2.32 14.86 7.46
C ALA A 117 -2.20 13.45 6.81
N LEU A 118 -2.70 12.40 7.48
CA LEU A 118 -2.75 11.04 6.92
C LEU A 118 -3.65 10.96 5.69
N VAL A 119 -4.85 11.51 5.75
CA VAL A 119 -5.79 11.48 4.63
C VAL A 119 -5.26 12.29 3.45
N GLU A 120 -4.67 13.47 3.68
CA GLU A 120 -4.02 14.27 2.63
C GLU A 120 -2.87 13.49 1.97
N ASN A 121 -2.00 12.90 2.79
CA ASN A 121 -0.91 12.06 2.28
C ASN A 121 -1.42 10.85 1.49
N LEU A 122 -2.47 10.18 1.96
CA LEU A 122 -3.08 9.04 1.26
C LEU A 122 -3.70 9.40 -0.10
N GLN A 123 -3.98 10.68 -0.36
CA GLN A 123 -4.52 11.13 -1.65
C GLN A 123 -3.48 11.37 -2.72
N ARG A 124 -2.20 11.32 -2.37
CA ARG A 124 -1.13 11.45 -3.34
C ARG A 124 -1.20 10.32 -4.38
N GLU A 125 -1.01 10.68 -5.66
CA GLU A 125 -1.01 9.70 -6.76
C GLU A 125 0.26 8.84 -6.79
N ASP A 126 1.37 9.36 -6.25
CA ASP A 126 2.71 8.76 -6.26
C ASP A 126 3.01 7.83 -5.07
N LEU A 127 2.03 7.60 -4.17
CA LEU A 127 2.21 6.68 -3.05
C LEU A 127 2.46 5.25 -3.51
N ASN A 128 3.55 4.65 -3.00
CA ASN A 128 3.75 3.23 -3.19
C ASN A 128 2.73 2.40 -2.40
N PRO A 129 2.49 1.15 -2.82
CA PRO A 129 1.48 0.30 -2.18
C PRO A 129 1.73 -0.02 -0.70
N VAL A 130 2.99 -0.04 -0.24
CA VAL A 130 3.34 -0.28 1.17
C VAL A 130 3.00 0.94 2.01
N GLU A 131 3.44 2.14 1.58
CA GLU A 131 3.11 3.41 2.25
C GLU A 131 1.59 3.61 2.35
N ALA A 132 0.87 3.35 1.25
CA ALA A 132 -0.60 3.43 1.26
C ALA A 132 -1.23 2.44 2.25
N THR A 133 -0.68 1.23 2.37
CA THR A 133 -1.18 0.21 3.30
C THR A 133 -0.92 0.61 4.75
N GLU A 134 0.31 1.04 5.05
CA GLU A 134 0.70 1.51 6.38
C GLU A 134 -0.13 2.74 6.80
N GLY A 135 -0.32 3.72 5.89
CA GLY A 135 -1.12 4.91 6.16
C GLY A 135 -2.60 4.61 6.43
N ILE A 136 -3.20 3.67 5.69
CA ILE A 136 -4.59 3.24 5.94
C ILE A 136 -4.70 2.56 7.30
N LEU A 137 -3.78 1.66 7.65
CA LEU A 137 -3.77 1.01 8.96
C LEU A 137 -3.60 2.02 10.10
N GLN A 138 -2.72 3.01 9.92
CA GLN A 138 -2.51 4.07 10.90
C GLN A 138 -3.76 4.95 11.06
N LEU A 139 -4.45 5.29 9.97
CA LEU A 139 -5.70 6.03 10.02
C LEU A 139 -6.80 5.27 10.78
N LEU A 140 -6.97 3.97 10.47
CA LEU A 140 -7.92 3.11 11.18
C LEU A 140 -7.55 2.94 12.65
N SER A 141 -6.27 2.79 12.98
CA SER A 141 -5.76 2.71 14.35
C SER A 141 -6.17 3.93 15.18
N LEU A 142 -6.01 5.13 14.63
CA LEU A 142 -6.45 6.38 15.28
C LEU A 142 -7.96 6.44 15.46
N GLN A 143 -8.73 6.07 14.43
CA GLN A 143 -10.20 6.13 14.48
C GLN A 143 -10.83 5.10 15.41
N LEU A 144 -10.19 3.94 15.57
CA LEU A 144 -10.66 2.84 16.43
C LEU A 144 -10.06 2.88 17.83
N GLY A 145 -9.06 3.77 18.09
CA GLY A 145 -8.38 3.87 19.38
C GLY A 145 -7.60 2.59 19.75
N CYS A 146 -7.08 1.84 18.77
CA CYS A 146 -6.35 0.61 19.01
C CYS A 146 -5.09 0.55 18.12
N ASP A 147 -4.19 -0.41 18.38
CA ASP A 147 -2.98 -0.57 17.59
C ASP A 147 -3.23 -1.16 16.20
N THR A 148 -2.24 -1.04 15.31
CA THR A 148 -2.33 -1.53 13.92
C THR A 148 -2.42 -3.06 13.83
N ALA A 149 -1.95 -3.79 14.84
CA ALA A 149 -2.06 -5.25 14.90
C ALA A 149 -3.52 -5.65 15.19
N SER A 150 -4.19 -4.96 16.12
CA SER A 150 -5.61 -5.12 16.42
C SER A 150 -6.50 -4.76 15.23
N VAL A 151 -6.20 -3.66 14.53
CA VAL A 151 -6.86 -3.30 13.26
C VAL A 151 -6.72 -4.42 12.22
N THR A 152 -5.51 -4.95 12.06
CA THR A 152 -5.24 -6.03 11.12
C THR A 152 -6.02 -7.29 11.46
N ALA A 153 -6.09 -7.65 12.75
CA ALA A 153 -6.88 -8.79 13.23
C ALA A 153 -8.38 -8.59 12.99
N LEU A 154 -8.89 -7.38 13.23
CA LEU A 154 -10.28 -7.01 12.95
C LEU A 154 -10.61 -7.19 11.46
N LEU A 155 -9.77 -6.65 10.57
CA LEU A 155 -9.95 -6.75 9.13
C LEU A 155 -9.97 -8.21 8.63
N TYR A 156 -9.07 -9.07 9.12
CA TYR A 156 -9.10 -10.49 8.78
C TYR A 156 -10.35 -11.20 9.34
N ARG A 157 -10.83 -10.82 10.52
CA ARG A 157 -12.05 -11.36 11.11
C ARG A 157 -13.26 -10.98 10.27
N MET A 158 -13.40 -9.72 9.89
CA MET A 158 -14.45 -9.24 8.97
C MET A 158 -14.42 -10.01 7.64
N GLU A 159 -13.25 -10.26 7.07
CA GLU A 159 -13.14 -11.01 5.82
C GLU A 159 -13.52 -12.49 5.96
N ASN A 160 -13.19 -13.12 7.09
CA ASN A 160 -13.57 -14.50 7.35
C ASN A 160 -15.08 -14.64 7.57
N GLU A 161 -15.73 -13.67 8.21
CA GLU A 161 -17.19 -13.59 8.32
C GLU A 161 -17.85 -13.42 6.94
N ALA A 162 -17.36 -12.49 6.13
CA ALA A 162 -17.87 -12.28 4.78
C ALA A 162 -17.75 -13.52 3.88
N LYS A 163 -16.78 -14.39 4.17
CA LYS A 163 -16.58 -15.70 3.49
C LYS A 163 -17.40 -16.84 4.11
N GLY A 164 -18.17 -16.58 5.17
CA GLY A 164 -18.95 -17.60 5.89
C GLY A 164 -18.11 -18.64 6.66
N LYS A 165 -16.82 -18.31 6.93
CA LYS A 165 -15.93 -19.22 7.66
C LYS A 165 -16.10 -19.17 9.17
N ILE A 166 -16.65 -18.08 9.69
CA ILE A 166 -16.94 -17.88 11.11
C ILE A 166 -18.33 -17.28 11.26
N THR A 167 -18.94 -17.47 12.45
CA THR A 167 -20.25 -16.93 12.77
C THR A 167 -20.20 -15.39 12.81
N ARG A 168 -21.26 -14.74 12.39
CA ARG A 168 -21.41 -13.27 12.35
C ARG A 168 -21.38 -12.68 13.76
N ASN A 169 -20.25 -12.11 14.19
CA ASN A 169 -20.07 -11.44 15.47
C ASN A 169 -19.41 -10.04 15.36
N VAL A 170 -18.92 -9.66 14.19
CA VAL A 170 -18.18 -8.40 13.96
C VAL A 170 -18.89 -7.51 12.95
N SER A 171 -19.45 -8.10 11.89
CA SER A 171 -20.21 -7.34 10.89
C SER A 171 -21.46 -6.73 11.52
N GLY A 172 -21.50 -5.38 11.57
CA GLY A 172 -22.62 -4.62 12.18
C GLY A 172 -22.30 -4.05 13.58
N ASN A 173 -21.07 -4.22 14.10
CA ASN A 173 -20.64 -3.44 15.25
C ASN A 173 -20.05 -2.08 14.79
N SER A 174 -19.87 -1.15 15.73
CA SER A 174 -19.35 0.21 15.45
C SER A 174 -17.97 0.23 14.81
N GLU A 175 -17.13 -0.77 15.08
CA GLU A 175 -15.79 -0.90 14.51
C GLU A 175 -15.84 -1.24 13.02
N ALA A 176 -16.69 -2.22 12.63
CA ALA A 176 -16.87 -2.59 11.23
C ALA A 176 -17.46 -1.42 10.42
N GLU A 177 -18.44 -0.70 10.97
CA GLU A 177 -18.98 0.51 10.34
C GLU A 177 -17.92 1.59 10.13
N THR A 178 -17.03 1.79 11.10
CA THR A 178 -15.92 2.75 11.00
C THR A 178 -14.97 2.35 9.87
N VAL A 179 -14.62 1.05 9.76
CA VAL A 179 -13.83 0.53 8.65
C VAL A 179 -14.49 0.80 7.31
N GLU A 180 -15.76 0.44 7.16
CA GLU A 180 -16.51 0.61 5.89
C GLU A 180 -16.60 2.08 5.49
N LYS A 181 -16.93 2.98 6.43
CA LYS A 181 -17.00 4.43 6.21
C LYS A 181 -15.63 4.99 5.79
N THR A 182 -14.54 4.55 6.42
CA THR A 182 -13.19 5.00 6.09
C THR A 182 -12.80 4.60 4.67
N PHE A 183 -13.03 3.35 4.27
CA PHE A 183 -12.74 2.91 2.90
C PHE A 183 -13.65 3.58 1.86
N ALA A 184 -14.93 3.82 2.17
CA ALA A 184 -15.83 4.58 1.30
C ALA A 184 -15.32 6.02 1.09
N ASN A 185 -14.85 6.68 2.14
CA ASN A 185 -14.33 8.05 2.09
C ASN A 185 -13.00 8.17 1.34
N LEU A 186 -12.11 7.18 1.49
CA LEU A 186 -10.84 7.17 0.77
C LEU A 186 -11.01 6.90 -0.74
N ALA A 187 -12.12 6.27 -1.16
CA ALA A 187 -12.52 6.01 -2.55
C ALA A 187 -11.42 5.37 -3.44
N ARG A 188 -10.42 4.70 -2.82
CA ARG A 188 -9.29 4.06 -3.53
C ARG A 188 -9.53 2.59 -3.85
N MET A 189 -10.08 1.87 -2.89
CA MET A 189 -10.44 0.45 -3.00
C MET A 189 -11.41 0.09 -1.87
N ASN A 190 -12.12 -1.03 -2.01
CA ASN A 190 -12.91 -1.55 -0.91
C ASN A 190 -12.04 -2.29 0.12
N TRP A 191 -12.53 -2.42 1.35
CA TRP A 191 -11.79 -3.05 2.44
C TRP A 191 -11.47 -4.53 2.18
N GLN A 192 -12.34 -5.29 1.48
CA GLN A 192 -12.07 -6.69 1.15
C GLN A 192 -10.88 -6.82 0.19
N SER A 193 -10.81 -5.95 -0.82
CA SER A 193 -9.67 -5.90 -1.74
C SER A 193 -8.38 -5.53 -1.01
N PHE A 194 -8.47 -4.59 -0.06
CA PHE A 194 -7.34 -4.21 0.80
C PHE A 194 -6.80 -5.40 1.60
N VAL A 195 -7.67 -6.16 2.28
CA VAL A 195 -7.28 -7.35 3.05
C VAL A 195 -6.60 -8.39 2.18
N ARG A 196 -7.11 -8.62 0.95
CA ARG A 196 -6.59 -9.66 0.05
C ARG A 196 -5.32 -9.28 -0.66
N THR A 197 -5.14 -8.01 -1.00
CA THR A 197 -4.06 -7.57 -1.91
C THR A 197 -3.02 -6.67 -1.27
N ARG A 198 -3.39 -5.93 -0.20
CA ARG A 198 -2.51 -4.95 0.45
C ARG A 198 -1.92 -5.44 1.76
N LEU A 199 -2.72 -5.97 2.67
CA LEU A 199 -2.19 -6.50 3.94
C LEU A 199 -1.08 -7.55 3.77
N PRO A 200 -1.14 -8.47 2.77
CA PRO A 200 -0.03 -9.41 2.56
C PRO A 200 1.29 -8.75 2.21
N LEU A 201 1.30 -7.48 1.75
CA LEU A 201 2.54 -6.75 1.44
C LEU A 201 3.41 -6.53 2.67
N LEU A 202 2.79 -6.30 3.82
CA LEU A 202 3.49 -6.05 5.08
C LEU A 202 4.15 -7.32 5.66
N LYS A 203 3.92 -8.48 5.05
CA LYS A 203 4.58 -9.76 5.38
C LYS A 203 5.79 -10.06 4.50
N LEU A 204 6.13 -9.16 3.59
CA LEU A 204 7.34 -9.30 2.78
C LEU A 204 8.58 -9.18 3.68
N PRO A 205 9.71 -9.81 3.28
CA PRO A 205 10.98 -9.66 4.00
C PRO A 205 11.40 -8.19 4.15
N ASP A 206 12.10 -7.87 5.24
CA ASP A 206 12.42 -6.48 5.59
C ASP A 206 13.26 -5.76 4.55
N ASP A 207 14.24 -6.45 3.94
CA ASP A 207 15.06 -5.93 2.83
C ASP A 207 14.21 -5.47 1.63
N ILE A 208 13.18 -6.25 1.30
CA ILE A 208 12.23 -5.92 0.24
C ILE A 208 11.31 -4.74 0.65
N LEU A 209 10.84 -4.74 1.90
CA LEU A 209 10.01 -3.65 2.42
C LEU A 209 10.77 -2.33 2.44
N GLU A 210 12.03 -2.32 2.84
CA GLU A 210 12.87 -1.13 2.83
C GLU A 210 13.09 -0.58 1.41
N ALA A 211 13.36 -1.46 0.44
CA ALA A 211 13.50 -1.06 -0.96
C ALA A 211 12.20 -0.48 -1.54
N LEU A 212 11.05 -1.04 -1.16
CA LEU A 212 9.73 -0.53 -1.54
C LEU A 212 9.42 0.82 -0.89
N ARG A 213 9.71 1.00 0.40
CA ARG A 213 9.52 2.27 1.12
C ARG A 213 10.40 3.38 0.55
N ALA A 214 11.64 3.03 0.16
CA ALA A 214 12.56 3.96 -0.50
C ALA A 214 12.22 4.24 -1.97
N GLY A 215 11.19 3.59 -2.52
CA GLY A 215 10.81 3.75 -3.94
C GLY A 215 11.85 3.20 -4.94
N ARG A 216 12.82 2.40 -4.48
CA ARG A 216 13.92 1.88 -5.31
C ARG A 216 13.48 0.78 -6.28
N ILE A 217 12.36 0.11 -6.00
CA ILE A 217 11.86 -0.97 -6.82
C ILE A 217 10.33 -0.94 -6.92
N GLU A 218 9.79 -1.33 -8.07
CA GLU A 218 8.35 -1.48 -8.27
C GLU A 218 7.81 -2.69 -7.52
N TYR A 219 6.59 -2.56 -6.97
CA TYR A 219 5.93 -3.59 -6.19
C TYR A 219 5.86 -4.97 -6.86
N THR A 220 5.54 -5.02 -8.16
CA THR A 220 5.42 -6.27 -8.91
C THR A 220 6.75 -7.02 -9.00
N LYS A 221 7.84 -6.30 -9.16
CA LYS A 221 9.21 -6.80 -9.18
C LYS A 221 9.66 -7.26 -7.80
N ALA A 222 9.44 -6.43 -6.78
CA ALA A 222 9.74 -6.74 -5.39
C ALA A 222 9.07 -8.02 -4.90
N LYS A 223 7.77 -8.20 -5.20
CA LYS A 223 7.03 -9.42 -4.86
C LYS A 223 7.60 -10.68 -5.51
N GLU A 224 8.17 -10.57 -6.71
CA GLU A 224 8.78 -11.71 -7.38
C GLU A 224 10.10 -12.09 -6.71
N ILE A 225 10.96 -11.11 -6.37
CA ILE A 225 12.23 -11.31 -5.66
C ILE A 225 11.99 -11.89 -4.27
N ALA A 226 10.95 -11.44 -3.57
CA ALA A 226 10.56 -11.94 -2.24
C ALA A 226 10.23 -13.44 -2.17
N LYS A 227 10.10 -14.13 -3.33
CA LYS A 227 9.91 -15.58 -3.37
C LYS A 227 11.19 -16.37 -3.08
N LEU A 228 12.35 -15.72 -3.08
CA LEU A 228 13.60 -16.33 -2.68
C LEU A 228 13.65 -16.46 -1.15
N GLU A 229 13.84 -17.69 -0.66
CA GLU A 229 13.93 -17.97 0.78
C GLU A 229 15.29 -17.53 1.34
N SER A 230 16.39 -17.73 0.57
CA SER A 230 17.73 -17.27 0.95
C SER A 230 17.78 -15.75 0.97
N GLN A 231 18.18 -15.18 2.10
CA GLN A 231 18.38 -13.73 2.25
C GLN A 231 19.51 -13.24 1.34
N GLU A 232 20.59 -14.00 1.23
CA GLU A 232 21.75 -13.64 0.39
C GLU A 232 21.34 -13.54 -1.08
N ASP A 233 20.71 -14.58 -1.64
CA ASP A 233 20.22 -14.60 -3.02
C ASP A 233 19.20 -13.49 -3.30
N ARG A 234 18.34 -13.21 -2.30
CA ARG A 234 17.31 -12.18 -2.40
C ARG A 234 17.92 -10.78 -2.45
N SER A 235 18.87 -10.49 -1.54
CA SER A 235 19.54 -9.20 -1.49
C SER A 235 20.41 -8.97 -2.73
N GLU A 236 21.14 -9.99 -3.19
CA GLU A 236 21.94 -9.91 -4.43
C GLU A 236 21.07 -9.62 -5.64
N LEU A 237 19.95 -10.36 -5.80
CA LEU A 237 19.03 -10.13 -6.92
C LEU A 237 18.31 -8.78 -6.82
N LEU A 238 18.01 -8.31 -5.61
CA LEU A 238 17.39 -7.01 -5.38
C LEU A 238 18.30 -5.87 -5.87
N GLU A 239 19.57 -5.85 -5.43
CA GLU A 239 20.52 -4.82 -5.85
C GLU A 239 20.79 -4.89 -7.36
N THR A 240 21.01 -6.09 -7.91
CA THR A 240 21.19 -6.28 -9.36
C THR A 240 19.97 -5.80 -10.15
N ALA A 241 18.77 -6.09 -9.68
CA ALA A 241 17.54 -5.66 -10.34
C ALA A 241 17.35 -4.13 -10.33
N ILE A 242 17.81 -3.46 -9.28
CA ILE A 242 17.78 -1.99 -9.15
C ILE A 242 18.83 -1.38 -10.09
N GLU A 243 20.10 -1.82 -10.00
CA GLU A 243 21.22 -1.29 -10.77
C GLU A 243 21.01 -1.43 -12.29
N LEU A 244 20.59 -2.61 -12.73
CA LEU A 244 20.37 -2.90 -14.15
C LEU A 244 18.98 -2.56 -14.64
N SER A 245 18.11 -1.98 -13.80
CA SER A 245 16.71 -1.67 -14.12
C SER A 245 15.97 -2.86 -14.75
N MET A 246 16.16 -4.07 -14.22
CA MET A 246 15.66 -5.32 -14.78
C MET A 246 14.14 -5.30 -14.99
N SER A 247 13.70 -5.89 -16.09
CA SER A 247 12.28 -6.14 -16.35
C SER A 247 11.73 -7.25 -15.42
N LEU A 248 10.41 -7.28 -15.21
CA LEU A 248 9.76 -8.34 -14.45
C LEU A 248 10.04 -9.74 -15.03
N SER A 249 10.17 -9.87 -16.35
CA SER A 249 10.48 -11.13 -17.02
C SER A 249 11.87 -11.63 -16.68
N GLN A 250 12.87 -10.76 -16.72
CA GLN A 250 14.25 -11.07 -16.34
C GLN A 250 14.34 -11.50 -14.86
N ILE A 251 13.68 -10.76 -13.99
CA ILE A 251 13.62 -11.11 -12.55
C ILE A 251 13.01 -12.49 -12.33
N LYS A 252 11.91 -12.83 -13.03
CA LYS A 252 11.30 -14.16 -12.95
C LYS A 252 12.23 -15.28 -13.40
N GLU A 253 13.03 -15.04 -14.43
CA GLU A 253 14.03 -16.02 -14.89
C GLU A 253 15.13 -16.24 -13.86
N GLU A 254 15.66 -15.16 -13.26
CA GLU A 254 16.68 -15.25 -12.22
C GLU A 254 16.16 -15.93 -10.96
N VAL A 255 14.95 -15.56 -10.48
CA VAL A 255 14.29 -16.24 -9.37
C VAL A 255 14.16 -17.74 -9.65
N LYS A 256 13.74 -18.14 -10.86
CA LYS A 256 13.62 -19.54 -11.23
C LYS A 256 14.96 -20.28 -11.26
N LYS A 257 16.06 -19.62 -11.59
CA LYS A 257 17.42 -20.20 -11.57
C LYS A 257 17.91 -20.41 -10.14
N LYS A 258 17.65 -19.42 -9.25
CA LYS A 258 18.08 -19.44 -7.86
C LYS A 258 17.15 -20.26 -6.94
N GLN A 259 15.89 -20.50 -7.34
CA GLN A 259 15.04 -21.44 -6.62
C GLN A 259 15.61 -22.86 -6.78
N PRO A 260 15.87 -23.59 -5.68
CA PRO A 260 16.27 -24.99 -5.80
C PRO A 260 15.22 -25.71 -6.64
N LYS A 261 15.63 -26.31 -7.74
CA LYS A 261 14.78 -27.24 -8.48
C LYS A 261 14.25 -28.19 -7.42
N ALA A 262 12.92 -28.19 -7.22
CA ALA A 262 12.27 -29.06 -6.26
C ALA A 262 12.64 -30.52 -6.53
N GLN A 263 13.81 -30.94 -5.99
CA GLN A 263 14.22 -32.32 -5.87
C GLN A 263 13.65 -32.79 -4.55
N THR A 264 12.40 -33.01 -4.55
CA THR A 264 11.64 -33.99 -3.76
C THR A 264 10.17 -33.63 -3.97
N THR A 265 9.66 -34.00 -5.15
CA THR A 265 8.23 -34.27 -5.19
C THR A 265 7.99 -35.37 -4.19
N THR A 266 7.58 -35.02 -2.96
CA THR A 266 7.10 -36.00 -1.99
C THR A 266 6.08 -36.88 -2.71
N LEU A 267 6.02 -38.16 -2.38
CA LEU A 267 5.03 -39.08 -2.96
C LEU A 267 3.61 -38.45 -2.92
N GLN A 268 3.32 -37.71 -1.85
CA GLN A 268 2.07 -36.93 -1.71
C GLN A 268 1.91 -35.86 -2.81
N SER A 269 2.93 -35.05 -3.10
CA SER A 269 2.87 -34.03 -4.16
C SER A 269 2.77 -34.64 -5.57
N ARG A 270 3.41 -35.81 -5.78
CA ARG A 270 3.27 -36.59 -7.03
C ARG A 270 1.85 -37.12 -7.20
N LEU A 271 1.25 -37.62 -6.12
CA LEU A 271 -0.13 -38.09 -6.10
C LEU A 271 -1.12 -36.98 -6.44
N GLU A 272 -0.99 -35.82 -5.76
CA GLU A 272 -1.85 -34.65 -6.06
C GLU A 272 -1.71 -34.15 -7.48
N THR A 273 -0.47 -34.12 -8.00
CA THR A 273 -0.22 -33.69 -9.37
C THR A 273 -0.82 -34.67 -10.39
N ALA A 274 -0.64 -35.97 -10.15
CA ALA A 274 -1.23 -37.03 -10.99
C ALA A 274 -2.77 -36.96 -10.96
N TYR A 275 -3.36 -36.75 -9.79
CA TYR A 275 -4.81 -36.55 -9.65
C TYR A 275 -5.31 -35.33 -10.42
N LYS A 276 -4.64 -34.16 -10.26
CA LYS A 276 -5.00 -32.93 -11.02
C LYS A 276 -4.89 -33.12 -12.53
N GLN A 277 -3.86 -33.84 -13.00
CA GLN A 277 -3.68 -34.14 -14.42
C GLN A 277 -4.75 -35.13 -14.95
N ALA A 278 -5.04 -36.18 -14.18
CA ALA A 278 -6.09 -37.13 -14.50
C ALA A 278 -7.47 -36.45 -14.60
N LYS A 279 -7.75 -35.52 -13.68
CA LYS A 279 -8.95 -34.71 -13.68
C LYS A 279 -9.04 -33.80 -14.90
N LYS A 280 -7.95 -33.08 -15.24
CA LYS A 280 -7.88 -32.21 -16.43
C LYS A 280 -8.03 -32.97 -17.73
N ALA A 281 -7.45 -34.17 -17.82
CA ALA A 281 -7.49 -35.04 -19.00
C ALA A 281 -8.76 -35.87 -19.04
N LYS A 282 -9.67 -35.80 -18.05
CA LYS A 282 -10.92 -36.57 -17.94
C LYS A 282 -10.70 -38.07 -18.21
N VAL A 283 -9.66 -38.63 -17.58
CA VAL A 283 -9.18 -39.99 -17.84
C VAL A 283 -10.27 -41.06 -17.69
N TRP A 284 -11.29 -40.81 -16.82
CA TRP A 284 -12.43 -41.68 -16.61
C TRP A 284 -13.46 -41.69 -17.76
N GLU A 285 -13.39 -40.74 -18.71
CA GLU A 285 -14.24 -40.73 -19.91
C GLU A 285 -13.67 -41.59 -21.05
N ASN A 286 -12.38 -42.02 -20.93
CA ASN A 286 -11.70 -42.85 -21.96
C ASN A 286 -11.76 -44.31 -21.56
N PRO A 287 -12.46 -45.21 -22.36
CA PRO A 287 -12.66 -46.62 -22.01
C PRO A 287 -11.35 -47.39 -21.84
N GLN A 288 -10.31 -47.11 -22.66
CA GLN A 288 -9.02 -47.81 -22.60
C GLN A 288 -8.18 -47.42 -21.36
N LYS A 289 -8.40 -46.19 -20.82
CA LYS A 289 -7.70 -45.71 -19.64
C LYS A 289 -8.45 -46.03 -18.33
N GLN A 290 -9.74 -46.30 -18.44
CA GLN A 290 -10.64 -46.59 -17.31
C GLN A 290 -10.26 -47.89 -16.60
N GLU A 291 -9.95 -48.95 -17.34
CA GLU A 291 -9.50 -50.24 -16.75
C GLU A 291 -8.21 -50.09 -15.97
N LYS A 292 -7.25 -49.35 -16.52
CA LYS A 292 -5.98 -49.11 -15.84
C LYS A 292 -6.14 -48.18 -14.59
N LEU A 293 -7.06 -47.25 -14.66
CA LEU A 293 -7.39 -46.37 -13.52
C LEU A 293 -8.05 -47.17 -12.40
N LYS A 294 -8.97 -48.10 -12.72
CA LYS A 294 -9.60 -48.99 -11.73
C LYS A 294 -8.57 -49.86 -10.99
N SER A 295 -7.62 -50.44 -11.76
CA SER A 295 -6.54 -51.26 -11.16
C SER A 295 -5.68 -50.44 -10.19
N LEU A 296 -5.25 -49.25 -10.60
CA LEU A 296 -4.45 -48.36 -9.75
C LEU A 296 -5.20 -47.87 -8.50
N LEU A 297 -6.53 -47.63 -8.62
CA LEU A 297 -7.35 -47.29 -7.48
C LEU A 297 -7.48 -48.44 -6.50
N ALA A 298 -7.68 -49.67 -6.99
CA ALA A 298 -7.78 -50.85 -6.14
C ALA A 298 -6.44 -51.13 -5.41
N GLU A 299 -5.29 -50.91 -6.06
CA GLU A 299 -3.98 -51.00 -5.40
C GLU A 299 -3.81 -49.94 -4.31
N LEU A 300 -4.25 -48.70 -4.57
CA LEU A 300 -4.24 -47.61 -3.56
C LEU A 300 -5.15 -47.90 -2.37
N GLU A 301 -6.36 -48.40 -2.62
CA GLU A 301 -7.32 -48.80 -1.57
C GLU A 301 -6.79 -49.94 -0.73
N ALA A 302 -6.12 -50.94 -1.34
CA ALA A 302 -5.48 -52.01 -0.62
C ALA A 302 -4.31 -51.54 0.28
N LEU A 303 -3.56 -50.51 -0.18
CA LEU A 303 -2.46 -49.91 0.56
C LEU A 303 -2.95 -49.15 1.81
N VAL A 304 -4.12 -48.47 1.68
CA VAL A 304 -4.76 -47.77 2.79
C VAL A 304 -5.38 -48.74 3.78
N ALA A 305 -5.99 -49.85 3.30
CA ALA A 305 -6.62 -50.85 4.12
C ALA A 305 -5.60 -51.71 4.92
N SER A 306 -4.34 -51.76 4.48
CA SER A 306 -3.25 -52.52 5.16
C SER A 306 -2.52 -51.71 6.24
N SER A 307 -3.04 -50.53 6.60
CA SER A 307 -2.39 -49.63 7.60
C SER A 307 -3.05 -49.67 9.00
N ASP A 308 -3.81 -50.77 9.34
CA ASP A 308 -4.28 -51.09 10.70
C ASP A 308 -3.46 -52.19 11.35
#